data_27bc28e62f3dd56b6252efc2f44b2c4a
#
_entry.id   27bc28e62f3dd56b6252efc2f44b2c4a
#
_cell.length_a   1.000
_cell.length_b   1.000
_cell.length_c   1.000
_cell.angle_alpha   90.00
_cell.angle_beta   90.00
_cell.angle_gamma   90.00
#
_symmetry.space_group_name_H-M   'P 1'
#
loop_
_entity.id
_entity.type
_entity.pdbx_description
1 polymer ?
#
loop_
_entity_poly.entity_id
_entity_poly.type
_entity_poly.pdbx_seq_one_letter_code
_entity_poly.pdbx_strand_id
1 'polypeptide(L)'
;MTATRHYLLAAGGTGGHMLPAYALAGELIARGHRVALVSDDRGLRIPGAPAELETHVLPAGRVHGGPVGWVKAALAIRKGRAMAIDLIRDFDPAVVVGFGGYPSLPSLLAARATKTPSVIHEQNAVLGRTNRLMAGRVDAIAVAYHHIRRFPPACADKRHLIGNP
;
A
#
# COMPACT_ATOMS: atom_id res chain seq x y z
N MET A 1 -28.08 5.10 -3.49
CA MET A 1 -27.06 4.84 -2.47
C MET A 1 -26.11 3.78 -3.04
N THR A 2 -24.83 4.08 -3.18
CA THR A 2 -23.82 3.10 -3.62
C THR A 2 -23.65 2.06 -2.51
N ALA A 3 -23.55 0.77 -2.88
CA ALA A 3 -23.31 -0.30 -1.91
C ALA A 3 -21.99 -0.04 -1.14
N THR A 4 -22.00 -0.28 0.17
CA THR A 4 -20.78 -0.21 1.00
C THR A 4 -19.76 -1.20 0.48
N ARG A 5 -18.54 -0.73 0.24
CA ARG A 5 -17.38 -1.56 -0.16
C ARG A 5 -16.29 -1.45 0.88
N HIS A 6 -15.41 -2.45 0.89
CA HIS A 6 -14.23 -2.46 1.76
C HIS A 6 -13.00 -2.09 0.96
N TYR A 7 -12.10 -1.31 1.54
CA TYR A 7 -10.85 -0.88 0.92
C TYR A 7 -9.68 -1.13 1.89
N LEU A 8 -8.66 -1.82 1.42
CA LEU A 8 -7.47 -2.06 2.21
C LEU A 8 -6.34 -1.16 1.70
N LEU A 9 -5.90 -0.23 2.53
CA LEU A 9 -4.79 0.66 2.25
C LEU A 9 -3.52 0.11 2.89
N ALA A 10 -2.38 0.31 2.27
CA ALA A 10 -1.09 -0.13 2.80
C ALA A 10 -0.04 0.97 2.59
N ALA A 11 0.46 1.52 3.68
CA ALA A 11 1.42 2.60 3.66
C ALA A 11 2.37 2.48 4.85
N GLY A 12 3.51 3.14 4.80
CA GLY A 12 4.33 3.15 6.00
C GLY A 12 5.64 3.89 5.90
N GLY A 13 6.21 4.03 7.07
CA GLY A 13 7.55 4.54 7.27
C GLY A 13 7.67 6.04 7.37
N THR A 14 6.92 6.83 6.61
CA THR A 14 7.05 8.29 6.58
C THR A 14 5.72 8.98 6.31
N GLY A 15 5.61 10.27 6.72
CA GLY A 15 4.43 11.12 6.44
C GLY A 15 4.10 11.19 4.96
N GLY A 16 5.12 11.18 4.09
CA GLY A 16 4.90 11.22 2.63
C GLY A 16 4.08 10.05 2.07
N HIS A 17 4.06 8.90 2.74
CA HIS A 17 3.21 7.77 2.36
C HIS A 17 1.90 7.72 3.18
N MET A 18 1.99 8.09 4.46
CA MET A 18 0.85 7.98 5.38
C MET A 18 -0.21 9.04 5.16
N LEU A 19 0.17 10.30 4.93
CA LEU A 19 -0.80 11.39 4.77
C LEU A 19 -1.69 11.21 3.54
N PRO A 20 -1.17 10.84 2.35
CA PRO A 20 -2.03 10.50 1.22
C PRO A 20 -2.95 9.29 1.48
N ALA A 21 -2.48 8.30 2.25
CA ALA A 21 -3.31 7.17 2.63
C ALA A 21 -4.44 7.60 3.57
N TYR A 22 -4.17 8.50 4.52
CA TYR A 22 -5.19 9.06 5.42
C TYR A 22 -6.21 9.92 4.66
N ALA A 23 -5.76 10.73 3.70
CA ALA A 23 -6.64 11.54 2.88
C ALA A 23 -7.61 10.67 2.08
N LEU A 24 -7.11 9.62 1.41
CA LEU A 24 -7.97 8.66 0.71
C LEU A 24 -8.89 7.92 1.67
N ALA A 25 -8.40 7.50 2.83
CA ALA A 25 -9.21 6.82 3.84
C ALA A 25 -10.39 7.69 4.29
N GLY A 26 -10.11 8.97 4.62
CA GLY A 26 -11.15 9.92 5.03
C GLY A 26 -12.24 10.11 3.98
N GLU A 27 -11.85 10.26 2.72
CA GLU A 27 -12.79 10.40 1.60
C GLU A 27 -13.65 9.15 1.41
N LEU A 28 -13.06 7.95 1.48
CA LEU A 28 -13.79 6.70 1.34
C LEU A 28 -14.76 6.48 2.51
N ILE A 29 -14.33 6.78 3.74
CA ILE A 29 -15.19 6.72 4.93
C ILE A 29 -16.36 7.70 4.81
N ALA A 30 -16.09 8.94 4.40
CA ALA A 30 -17.13 9.96 4.18
C ALA A 30 -18.17 9.53 3.12
N ARG A 31 -17.78 8.67 2.17
CA ARG A 31 -18.68 8.05 1.17
C ARG A 31 -19.40 6.80 1.68
N GLY A 32 -19.25 6.44 2.95
CA GLY A 32 -19.93 5.29 3.56
C GLY A 32 -19.25 3.94 3.29
N HIS A 33 -17.96 3.94 2.95
CA HIS A 33 -17.19 2.73 2.75
C HIS A 33 -16.43 2.34 4.00
N ARG A 34 -16.12 1.05 4.13
CA ARG A 34 -15.27 0.53 5.20
C ARG A 34 -13.82 0.51 4.77
N VAL A 35 -12.92 1.08 5.58
CA VAL A 35 -11.52 1.21 5.24
C VAL A 35 -10.63 0.65 6.35
N ALA A 36 -9.67 -0.17 5.97
CA ALA A 36 -8.60 -0.61 6.84
C ALA A 36 -7.24 -0.16 6.30
N LEU A 37 -6.31 0.16 7.20
CA LEU A 37 -4.95 0.56 6.86
C LEU A 37 -3.94 -0.39 7.50
N VAL A 38 -3.05 -0.91 6.68
CA VAL A 38 -1.88 -1.67 7.10
C VAL A 38 -0.65 -0.77 7.13
N SER A 39 0.09 -0.81 8.23
CA SER A 39 1.34 -0.06 8.38
C SER A 39 2.33 -0.77 9.32
N ASP A 40 3.49 -0.16 9.54
CA ASP A 40 4.39 -0.48 10.64
C ASP A 40 4.11 0.43 11.86
N ASP A 41 4.66 0.07 13.02
CA ASP A 41 4.49 0.84 14.27
C ASP A 41 4.87 2.33 14.14
N ARG A 42 5.78 2.66 13.24
CA ARG A 42 6.22 4.03 13.03
C ARG A 42 5.23 4.80 12.18
N GLY A 43 4.67 4.15 11.16
CA GLY A 43 3.65 4.75 10.32
C GLY A 43 2.41 5.11 11.14
N LEU A 44 1.94 4.20 11.99
CA LEU A 44 0.76 4.43 12.84
C LEU A 44 0.94 5.54 13.90
N ARG A 45 2.17 5.96 14.20
CA ARG A 45 2.43 7.12 15.08
C ARG A 45 2.32 8.48 14.37
N ILE A 46 2.16 8.49 13.04
CA ILE A 46 1.98 9.72 12.28
C ILE A 46 0.56 10.23 12.52
N PRO A 47 0.39 11.48 13.00
CA PRO A 47 -0.92 12.02 13.29
C PRO A 47 -1.75 12.27 12.03
N GLY A 48 -3.07 12.36 12.19
CA GLY A 48 -4.00 12.68 11.11
C GLY A 48 -4.81 11.50 10.59
N ALA A 49 -4.73 10.33 11.23
CA ALA A 49 -5.61 9.20 10.90
C ALA A 49 -7.08 9.56 11.18
N PRO A 50 -8.02 9.26 10.24
CA PRO A 50 -9.44 9.32 10.52
C PRO A 50 -9.84 8.45 11.73
N ALA A 51 -10.80 8.91 12.55
CA ALA A 51 -11.18 8.21 13.78
C ALA A 51 -11.76 6.81 13.51
N GLU A 52 -12.47 6.63 12.41
CA GLU A 52 -13.11 5.38 12.02
C GLU A 52 -12.20 4.44 11.22
N LEU A 53 -10.94 4.84 11.00
CA LEU A 53 -9.99 4.04 10.25
C LEU A 53 -9.50 2.84 11.08
N GLU A 54 -9.84 1.64 10.61
CA GLU A 54 -9.29 0.40 11.19
C GLU A 54 -7.80 0.27 10.84
N THR A 55 -6.95 -0.02 11.82
CA THR A 55 -5.49 -0.08 11.60
C THR A 55 -4.90 -1.43 12.00
N HIS A 56 -3.98 -1.93 11.18
CA HIS A 56 -3.28 -3.20 11.41
C HIS A 56 -1.77 -3.02 11.28
N VAL A 57 -1.01 -3.62 12.21
CA VAL A 57 0.45 -3.68 12.14
C VAL A 57 0.87 -4.98 11.50
N LEU A 58 1.61 -4.90 10.39
CA LEU A 58 2.20 -6.08 9.76
C LEU A 58 3.74 -6.02 9.78
N PRO A 59 4.40 -7.16 10.00
CA PRO A 59 5.85 -7.24 9.87
C PRO A 59 6.26 -6.91 8.44
N ALA A 60 7.07 -5.87 8.30
CA ALA A 60 7.65 -5.46 7.03
C ALA A 60 9.15 -5.35 7.20
N GLY A 61 9.89 -6.31 6.70
CA GLY A 61 11.34 -6.36 6.87
C GLY A 61 12.03 -5.18 6.20
N ARG A 62 12.91 -4.52 6.95
CA ARG A 62 13.91 -3.61 6.38
C ARG A 62 15.17 -4.40 6.08
N VAL A 63 15.70 -4.21 4.89
CA VAL A 63 16.99 -4.79 4.52
C VAL A 63 18.11 -3.95 5.14
N HIS A 64 18.73 -4.46 6.21
CA HIS A 64 19.90 -3.87 6.85
C HIS A 64 20.94 -4.95 7.21
N GLY A 65 22.22 -4.60 7.18
CA GLY A 65 23.25 -5.38 7.85
C GLY A 65 23.65 -6.71 7.17
N GLY A 66 23.93 -6.72 5.88
CA GLY A 66 24.53 -7.87 5.19
C GLY A 66 23.61 -9.10 5.05
N PRO A 67 24.17 -10.31 4.79
CA PRO A 67 23.38 -11.50 4.47
C PRO A 67 22.33 -11.88 5.53
N VAL A 68 22.69 -11.76 6.81
CA VAL A 68 21.78 -12.06 7.93
C VAL A 68 20.59 -11.08 7.94
N GLY A 69 20.83 -9.80 7.66
CA GLY A 69 19.77 -8.79 7.55
C GLY A 69 18.80 -9.07 6.39
N TRP A 70 19.31 -9.56 5.28
CA TRP A 70 18.49 -9.98 4.13
C TRP A 70 17.59 -11.16 4.47
N VAL A 71 18.13 -12.18 5.15
CA VAL A 71 17.32 -13.33 5.60
C VAL A 71 16.22 -12.89 6.57
N LYS A 72 16.56 -12.07 7.57
CA LYS A 72 15.57 -11.52 8.52
C LYS A 72 14.48 -10.72 7.81
N ALA A 73 14.84 -9.87 6.85
CA ALA A 73 13.89 -9.10 6.06
C ALA A 73 12.97 -10.00 5.23
N ALA A 74 13.52 -11.04 4.58
CA ALA A 74 12.72 -11.99 3.80
C ALA A 74 11.73 -12.76 4.69
N LEU A 75 12.15 -13.21 5.87
CA LEU A 75 11.27 -13.89 6.83
C LEU A 75 10.16 -12.95 7.34
N ALA A 76 10.48 -11.70 7.64
CA ALA A 76 9.50 -10.71 8.06
C ALA A 76 8.47 -10.41 6.94
N ILE A 77 8.92 -10.24 5.69
CA ILE A 77 8.03 -10.07 4.53
C ILE A 77 7.14 -11.30 4.33
N ARG A 78 7.70 -12.51 4.47
CA ARG A 78 6.92 -13.76 4.37
C ARG A 78 5.84 -13.85 5.46
N LYS A 79 6.20 -13.54 6.71
CA LYS A 79 5.25 -13.50 7.84
C LYS A 79 4.19 -12.44 7.61
N GLY A 80 4.58 -11.21 7.27
CA GLY A 80 3.65 -10.12 6.98
C GLY A 80 2.71 -10.44 5.82
N ARG A 81 3.22 -11.11 4.75
CA ARG A 81 2.37 -11.57 3.64
C ARG A 81 1.34 -12.61 4.08
N ALA A 82 1.70 -13.57 4.94
CA ALA A 82 0.74 -14.56 5.45
C ALA A 82 -0.38 -13.86 6.25
N MET A 83 -0.01 -12.98 7.18
CA MET A 83 -0.99 -12.18 7.95
C MET A 83 -1.85 -11.28 7.04
N ALA A 84 -1.27 -10.70 5.98
CA ALA A 84 -2.03 -9.90 5.02
C ALA A 84 -3.00 -10.76 4.18
N ILE A 85 -2.67 -12.01 3.86
CA ILE A 85 -3.59 -12.94 3.19
C ILE A 85 -4.80 -13.23 4.08
N ASP A 86 -4.58 -13.50 5.36
CA ASP A 86 -5.67 -13.75 6.32
C ASP A 86 -6.53 -12.50 6.47
N LEU A 87 -5.91 -11.32 6.64
CA LEU A 87 -6.63 -10.04 6.69
C LEU A 87 -7.47 -9.80 5.41
N ILE A 88 -6.93 -10.05 4.22
CA ILE A 88 -7.66 -9.87 2.96
C ILE A 88 -8.86 -10.83 2.88
N ARG A 89 -8.73 -12.06 3.36
CA ARG A 89 -9.84 -13.03 3.37
C ARG A 89 -10.95 -12.62 4.34
N ASP A 90 -10.58 -12.12 5.52
CA ASP A 90 -11.53 -11.73 6.57
C ASP A 90 -12.20 -10.39 6.26
N PHE A 91 -11.44 -9.43 5.74
CA PHE A 91 -11.91 -8.07 5.44
C PHE A 91 -12.62 -7.97 4.08
N ASP A 92 -12.33 -8.89 3.15
CA ASP A 92 -12.88 -8.96 1.78
C ASP A 92 -12.80 -7.61 1.03
N PRO A 93 -11.61 -7.02 0.84
CA PRO A 93 -11.50 -5.73 0.20
C PRO A 93 -11.74 -5.81 -1.31
N ALA A 94 -12.49 -4.86 -1.86
CA ALA A 94 -12.67 -4.69 -3.30
C ALA A 94 -11.35 -4.34 -4.01
N VAL A 95 -10.43 -3.70 -3.32
CA VAL A 95 -9.09 -3.35 -3.83
C VAL A 95 -8.10 -3.13 -2.68
N VAL A 96 -6.83 -3.46 -2.95
CA VAL A 96 -5.69 -3.13 -2.08
C VAL A 96 -4.91 -1.99 -2.71
N VAL A 97 -4.73 -0.87 -1.98
CA VAL A 97 -4.00 0.31 -2.45
C VAL A 97 -2.70 0.48 -1.67
N GLY A 98 -1.56 0.37 -2.34
CA GLY A 98 -0.24 0.59 -1.75
C GLY A 98 0.30 2.00 -2.02
N PHE A 99 0.64 2.73 -0.97
CA PHE A 99 1.22 4.08 -1.06
C PHE A 99 2.76 4.10 -1.02
N GLY A 100 3.36 2.92 -0.97
CA GLY A 100 4.81 2.78 -0.87
C GLY A 100 5.32 2.59 0.56
N GLY A 101 6.65 2.57 0.68
CA GLY A 101 7.31 2.12 1.90
C GLY A 101 7.34 0.59 2.01
N TYR A 102 8.27 0.04 2.78
CA TYR A 102 8.38 -1.42 2.98
C TYR A 102 7.11 -2.06 3.57
N PRO A 103 6.33 -1.39 4.45
CA PRO A 103 5.10 -1.95 4.99
C PRO A 103 4.02 -2.26 3.94
N SER A 104 4.01 -1.58 2.80
CA SER A 104 3.03 -1.88 1.74
C SER A 104 3.34 -3.16 0.95
N LEU A 105 4.60 -3.63 0.95
CA LEU A 105 5.02 -4.78 0.15
C LEU A 105 4.31 -6.09 0.54
N PRO A 106 4.20 -6.48 1.82
CA PRO A 106 3.48 -7.70 2.20
C PRO A 106 2.02 -7.72 1.73
N SER A 107 1.31 -6.59 1.87
CA SER A 107 -0.10 -6.47 1.46
C SER A 107 -0.29 -6.55 -0.05
N LEU A 108 0.58 -5.93 -0.84
CA LEU A 108 0.54 -6.03 -2.31
C LEU A 108 0.89 -7.44 -2.80
N LEU A 109 1.84 -8.12 -2.15
CA LEU A 109 2.15 -9.52 -2.45
C LEU A 109 0.99 -10.47 -2.05
N ALA A 110 0.27 -10.15 -0.99
CA ALA A 110 -0.91 -10.88 -0.56
C ALA A 110 -2.07 -10.68 -1.55
N ALA A 111 -2.35 -9.45 -1.96
CA ALA A 111 -3.37 -9.13 -2.96
C ALA A 111 -3.17 -9.94 -4.25
N ARG A 112 -1.93 -10.02 -4.74
CA ARG A 112 -1.59 -10.86 -5.88
C ARG A 112 -1.90 -12.35 -5.63
N ALA A 113 -1.59 -12.87 -4.43
CA ALA A 113 -1.81 -14.27 -4.10
C ALA A 113 -3.30 -14.63 -3.97
N THR A 114 -4.11 -13.70 -3.49
CA THR A 114 -5.56 -13.83 -3.33
C THR A 114 -6.35 -13.43 -4.58
N LYS A 115 -5.65 -12.93 -5.62
CA LYS A 115 -6.26 -12.36 -6.84
C LYS A 115 -7.17 -11.15 -6.54
N THR A 116 -6.93 -10.47 -5.44
CA THR A 116 -7.61 -9.21 -5.11
C THR A 116 -7.05 -8.09 -5.98
N PRO A 117 -7.87 -7.25 -6.60
CA PRO A 117 -7.41 -6.09 -7.37
C PRO A 117 -6.45 -5.22 -6.56
N SER A 118 -5.41 -4.70 -7.22
CA SER A 118 -4.36 -3.95 -6.54
C SER A 118 -3.91 -2.72 -7.32
N VAL A 119 -3.69 -1.65 -6.60
CA VAL A 119 -3.23 -0.36 -7.13
C VAL A 119 -2.04 0.11 -6.31
N ILE A 120 -1.05 0.72 -6.95
CA ILE A 120 -0.04 1.51 -6.24
C ILE A 120 -0.24 2.98 -6.56
N HIS A 121 -0.08 3.82 -5.56
CA HIS A 121 -0.03 5.28 -5.70
C HIS A 121 1.38 5.79 -5.48
N GLU A 122 1.88 6.62 -6.41
CA GLU A 122 3.17 7.29 -6.29
C GLU A 122 2.98 8.80 -6.15
N GLN A 123 3.33 9.31 -5.00
CA GLN A 123 3.20 10.71 -4.60
C GLN A 123 4.36 11.58 -5.08
N ASN A 124 5.46 10.95 -5.50
CA ASN A 124 6.71 11.64 -5.82
C ASN A 124 7.01 11.61 -7.32
N ALA A 125 7.83 12.54 -7.77
CA ALA A 125 8.34 12.57 -9.15
C ALA A 125 9.38 11.47 -9.45
N VAL A 126 9.66 10.57 -8.51
CA VAL A 126 10.54 9.41 -8.67
C VAL A 126 9.86 8.18 -8.10
N LEU A 127 9.68 7.14 -8.91
CA LEU A 127 9.04 5.91 -8.46
C LEU A 127 9.86 5.24 -7.35
N GLY A 128 9.24 5.10 -6.17
CA GLY A 128 9.83 4.52 -4.98
C GLY A 128 10.22 3.04 -5.18
N ARG A 129 11.13 2.55 -4.35
CA ARG A 129 11.67 1.17 -4.50
C ARG A 129 10.59 0.10 -4.44
N THR A 130 9.69 0.18 -3.48
CA THR A 130 8.57 -0.77 -3.32
C THR A 130 7.61 -0.68 -4.50
N ASN A 131 7.21 0.55 -4.89
CA ASN A 131 6.32 0.77 -6.02
C ASN A 131 6.95 0.27 -7.32
N ARG A 132 8.24 0.48 -7.54
CA ARG A 132 8.97 -0.03 -8.70
C ARG A 132 9.02 -1.56 -8.73
N LEU A 133 9.22 -2.21 -7.57
CA LEU A 133 9.19 -3.68 -7.47
C LEU A 133 7.81 -4.25 -7.80
N MET A 134 6.75 -3.54 -7.44
CA MET A 134 5.37 -3.99 -7.62
C MET A 134 4.72 -3.53 -8.93
N ALA A 135 5.30 -2.56 -9.65
CA ALA A 135 4.70 -1.94 -10.84
C ALA A 135 4.21 -2.96 -11.90
N GLY A 136 5.02 -3.96 -12.22
CA GLY A 136 4.62 -5.01 -13.17
C GLY A 136 3.62 -6.04 -12.60
N ARG A 137 3.32 -5.99 -11.30
CA ARG A 137 2.52 -7.00 -10.58
C ARG A 137 1.17 -6.52 -10.11
N VAL A 138 0.93 -5.21 -10.14
CA VAL A 138 -0.36 -4.58 -9.79
C VAL A 138 -1.20 -4.33 -11.04
N ASP A 139 -2.48 -4.09 -10.84
CA ASP A 139 -3.45 -3.87 -11.92
C ASP A 139 -3.40 -2.44 -12.45
N ALA A 140 -3.15 -1.45 -11.56
CA ALA A 140 -3.04 -0.04 -11.95
C ALA A 140 -1.97 0.71 -11.13
N ILE A 141 -1.47 1.79 -11.71
CA ILE A 141 -0.47 2.68 -11.10
C ILE A 141 -0.99 4.12 -11.18
N ALA A 142 -1.45 4.61 -10.06
CA ALA A 142 -1.86 5.99 -9.88
C ALA A 142 -0.63 6.87 -9.61
N VAL A 143 -0.51 7.99 -10.28
CA VAL A 143 0.66 8.87 -10.16
C VAL A 143 0.24 10.32 -9.96
N ALA A 144 1.03 11.05 -9.17
CA ALA A 144 0.80 12.47 -8.90
C ALA A 144 1.32 13.39 -10.00
N TYR A 145 2.28 12.96 -10.81
CA TYR A 145 2.97 13.79 -11.78
C TYR A 145 2.99 13.18 -13.18
N HIS A 146 2.98 14.01 -14.21
CA HIS A 146 3.13 13.59 -15.60
C HIS A 146 4.46 12.85 -15.87
N HIS A 147 5.54 13.34 -15.27
CA HIS A 147 6.87 12.76 -15.43
C HIS A 147 7.32 12.10 -14.14
N ILE A 148 7.42 10.79 -14.17
CA ILE A 148 7.92 9.97 -13.05
C ILE A 148 9.25 9.35 -13.46
N ARG A 149 10.32 9.75 -12.79
CA ARG A 149 11.64 9.13 -12.99
C ARG A 149 11.61 7.68 -12.50
N ARG A 150 12.40 6.82 -13.17
CA ARG A 150 12.48 5.38 -12.90
C ARG A 150 11.16 4.60 -13.07
N PHE A 151 10.22 5.17 -13.80
CA PHE A 151 8.99 4.46 -14.17
C PHE A 151 9.33 3.39 -15.22
N PRO A 152 8.90 2.12 -15.04
CA PRO A 152 9.17 1.06 -16.01
C PRO A 152 8.36 1.30 -17.30
N PRO A 153 9.01 1.40 -18.47
CA PRO A 153 8.28 1.64 -19.75
C PRO A 153 7.22 0.56 -20.02
N ALA A 154 7.49 -0.69 -19.64
CA ALA A 154 6.57 -1.81 -19.82
C ALA A 154 5.27 -1.72 -18.99
N CYS A 155 5.15 -0.71 -18.12
CA CYS A 155 3.94 -0.49 -17.29
C CYS A 155 3.21 0.80 -17.70
N ALA A 156 3.51 1.37 -18.87
CA ALA A 156 2.92 2.64 -19.29
C ALA A 156 1.40 2.57 -19.47
N ASP A 157 0.88 1.44 -19.91
CA ASP A 157 -0.55 1.13 -20.07
C ASP A 157 -1.34 1.12 -18.76
N LYS A 158 -0.66 0.86 -17.63
CA LYS A 158 -1.26 0.83 -16.28
C LYS A 158 -1.23 2.19 -15.57
N ARG A 159 -0.59 3.20 -16.15
CA ARG A 159 -0.36 4.51 -15.53
C ARG A 159 -1.56 5.42 -15.67
N HIS A 160 -2.02 5.96 -14.54
CA HIS A 160 -3.11 6.94 -14.46
C HIS A 160 -2.64 8.17 -13.69
N LEU A 161 -2.68 9.33 -14.32
CA LEU A 161 -2.39 10.61 -13.67
C LEU A 161 -3.63 11.07 -12.89
N ILE A 162 -3.55 11.12 -11.58
CA ILE A 162 -4.68 11.49 -10.72
C ILE A 162 -4.35 12.60 -9.72
N GLY A 163 -3.09 12.99 -9.58
CA GLY A 163 -2.64 13.92 -8.54
C GLY A 163 -2.38 13.24 -7.19
N ASN A 164 -2.17 14.05 -6.16
CA ASN A 164 -2.12 13.61 -4.76
C ASN A 164 -3.48 13.82 -4.13
N PRO A 165 -3.96 12.84 -3.32
CA PRO A 165 -5.15 13.01 -2.50
C PRO A 165 -4.94 14.03 -1.39
#